data_f13b9ff82dbf9db9f133a23288410155
#
_entry.id   f13b9ff82dbf9db9f133a23288410155
#
_cell.length_a   1.000
_cell.length_b   1.000
_cell.length_c   1.000
_cell.angle_alpha   90.00
_cell.angle_beta   90.00
_cell.angle_gamma   90.00
#
_symmetry.space_group_name_H-M   'P 1'
#
loop_
_entity.id
_entity.type
_entity.pdbx_description
1 polymer ?
#
loop_
_entity_poly.entity_id
_entity_poly.type
_entity_poly.pdbx_seq_one_letter_code
_entity_poly.pdbx_strand_id
1 'polypeptide(L)'
;MKHLLKLEGMTGAAMEEILASANAIKAGRGVGETKPLDGQTWAMIFTKSSTRTRVSFEVGIRELGGSVMFLNSNDMQLGRGEPIKDTARVLGRMVHGAVIRTYAQSDVEEFAEYSGIPTINALTDDEHPCQILTDIFTFEEARGPIGSKVVTYVGDGACNVPLSWVHAAAALDFELRIAAPAEFQPSAETLAKAGGNITCTEDIQSAVDQADMVYTDVWVSMGMEAEAEDRLAKLAGYQINAELMRLAKPDALVMHCLPAYRGKEIDEDTFEAHANTIFTQAENRLHTQKAIMTWLTG
;
A
#
# COMPACT_ATOMS: atom_id res chain seq x y z
N MET A 1 -19.33 -8.99 8.23
CA MET A 1 -18.13 -9.64 7.65
C MET A 1 -17.02 -8.59 7.60
N LYS A 2 -15.77 -8.97 7.87
CA LYS A 2 -14.65 -8.04 7.76
C LYS A 2 -14.16 -7.94 6.31
N HIS A 3 -13.75 -6.74 5.89
CA HIS A 3 -13.09 -6.48 4.62
C HIS A 3 -11.91 -5.55 4.85
N LEU A 4 -10.95 -5.49 3.93
CA LEU A 4 -9.94 -4.45 3.87
C LEU A 4 -10.09 -3.70 2.55
N LEU A 5 -10.95 -2.70 2.51
CA LEU A 5 -11.24 -1.93 1.30
C LEU A 5 -10.41 -0.64 1.23
N LYS A 6 -10.14 -0.02 2.38
CA LYS A 6 -9.40 1.23 2.53
C LYS A 6 -8.88 1.37 3.96
N LEU A 7 -7.93 2.26 4.17
CA LEU A 7 -7.47 2.64 5.51
C LEU A 7 -8.34 3.74 6.12
N GLU A 8 -9.04 4.50 5.27
CA GLU A 8 -10.02 5.48 5.76
C GLU A 8 -11.02 4.83 6.72
N GLY A 9 -11.05 5.32 7.97
CA GLY A 9 -11.94 4.80 9.01
C GLY A 9 -11.49 3.50 9.68
N MET A 10 -10.34 2.94 9.30
CA MET A 10 -9.73 1.82 10.01
C MET A 10 -9.13 2.33 11.33
N THR A 11 -9.38 1.61 12.43
CA THR A 11 -8.85 1.99 13.75
C THR A 11 -7.38 1.60 13.91
N GLY A 12 -6.61 2.37 14.69
CA GLY A 12 -5.23 2.02 15.03
C GLY A 12 -5.12 0.61 15.64
N ALA A 13 -6.05 0.25 16.53
CA ALA A 13 -6.07 -1.09 17.14
C ALA A 13 -6.21 -2.23 16.10
N ALA A 14 -7.01 -2.04 15.05
CA ALA A 14 -7.14 -3.04 13.99
C ALA A 14 -5.86 -3.12 13.13
N MET A 15 -5.19 -1.98 12.89
CA MET A 15 -3.89 -1.97 12.23
C MET A 15 -2.83 -2.69 13.07
N GLU A 16 -2.73 -2.37 14.35
CA GLU A 16 -1.80 -3.00 15.29
C GLU A 16 -2.01 -4.53 15.41
N GLU A 17 -3.26 -4.99 15.40
CA GLU A 17 -3.58 -6.44 15.36
C GLU A 17 -2.98 -7.11 14.12
N ILE A 18 -3.12 -6.49 12.95
CA ILE A 18 -2.55 -7.00 11.71
C ILE A 18 -1.01 -6.98 11.75
N LEU A 19 -0.40 -5.89 12.25
CA LEU A 19 1.06 -5.74 12.34
C LEU A 19 1.66 -6.77 13.29
N ALA A 20 1.06 -6.99 14.48
CA ALA A 20 1.47 -8.01 15.41
C ALA A 20 1.38 -9.43 14.81
N SER A 21 0.29 -9.71 14.08
CA SER A 21 0.12 -10.96 13.34
C SER A 21 1.17 -11.13 12.25
N ALA A 22 1.50 -10.07 11.50
CA ALA A 22 2.53 -10.11 10.46
C ALA A 22 3.90 -10.46 11.03
N ASN A 23 4.26 -9.89 12.18
CA ASN A 23 5.51 -10.21 12.89
C ASN A 23 5.57 -11.68 13.30
N ALA A 24 4.51 -12.21 13.89
CA ALA A 24 4.43 -13.62 14.29
C ALA A 24 4.50 -14.56 13.07
N ILE A 25 3.81 -14.23 11.98
CA ILE A 25 3.81 -14.99 10.72
C ILE A 25 5.21 -15.00 10.09
N LYS A 26 5.90 -13.85 10.05
CA LYS A 26 7.25 -13.74 9.51
C LYS A 26 8.24 -14.59 10.31
N ALA A 27 8.20 -14.46 11.63
CA ALA A 27 9.07 -15.23 12.54
C ALA A 27 8.83 -16.75 12.47
N GLY A 28 7.58 -17.17 12.22
CA GLY A 28 7.19 -18.59 12.14
C GLY A 28 7.28 -19.20 10.74
N ARG A 29 7.71 -18.45 9.73
CA ARG A 29 7.73 -18.95 8.34
C ARG A 29 8.60 -20.20 8.20
N GLY A 30 8.02 -21.26 7.67
CA GLY A 30 8.69 -22.58 7.50
C GLY A 30 8.76 -23.42 8.77
N VAL A 31 8.21 -22.95 9.90
CA VAL A 31 8.23 -23.68 11.17
C VAL A 31 6.84 -23.69 11.80
N GLY A 32 6.08 -24.78 11.64
CA GLY A 32 4.79 -24.97 12.33
C GLY A 32 3.70 -23.98 11.94
N GLU A 33 3.67 -23.55 10.69
CA GLU A 33 2.70 -22.56 10.19
C GLU A 33 1.25 -23.05 10.36
N THR A 34 0.40 -22.18 10.87
CA THR A 34 -1.06 -22.40 10.86
C THR A 34 -1.59 -22.32 9.42
N LYS A 35 -2.68 -23.03 9.14
CA LYS A 35 -3.32 -23.09 7.83
C LYS A 35 -4.76 -22.55 7.87
N PRO A 36 -4.95 -21.25 8.19
CA PRO A 36 -6.30 -20.68 8.37
C PRO A 36 -7.12 -20.68 7.08
N LEU A 37 -6.51 -20.87 5.92
CA LEU A 37 -7.19 -20.94 4.62
C LEU A 37 -7.30 -22.38 4.08
N ASP A 38 -7.06 -23.40 4.94
CA ASP A 38 -7.18 -24.80 4.49
C ASP A 38 -8.56 -25.10 3.93
N GLY A 39 -8.60 -25.74 2.74
CA GLY A 39 -9.84 -26.01 2.00
C GLY A 39 -10.50 -24.80 1.32
N GLN A 40 -9.96 -23.58 1.48
CA GLN A 40 -10.49 -22.37 0.85
C GLN A 40 -9.87 -22.11 -0.54
N THR A 41 -10.66 -21.50 -1.41
CA THR A 41 -10.21 -20.96 -2.70
C THR A 41 -10.44 -19.45 -2.70
N TRP A 42 -9.39 -18.68 -3.01
CA TRP A 42 -9.44 -17.23 -3.11
C TRP A 42 -9.29 -16.77 -4.55
N ALA A 43 -10.16 -15.85 -4.98
CA ALA A 43 -10.08 -15.23 -6.30
C ALA A 43 -9.18 -13.99 -6.26
N MET A 44 -8.28 -13.88 -7.22
CA MET A 44 -7.47 -12.67 -7.45
C MET A 44 -7.93 -12.03 -8.76
N ILE A 45 -8.62 -10.89 -8.67
CA ILE A 45 -9.25 -10.19 -9.79
C ILE A 45 -8.43 -8.93 -10.11
N PHE A 46 -7.72 -8.92 -11.23
CA PHE A 46 -6.80 -7.85 -11.58
C PHE A 46 -7.15 -7.23 -12.93
N THR A 47 -7.40 -5.91 -12.91
CA THR A 47 -7.55 -5.07 -14.11
C THR A 47 -6.27 -4.32 -14.44
N LYS A 48 -5.37 -4.14 -13.45
CA LYS A 48 -4.04 -3.54 -13.60
C LYS A 48 -2.95 -4.59 -13.43
N SER A 49 -1.91 -4.54 -14.25
CA SER A 49 -0.74 -5.42 -14.14
C SER A 49 -0.03 -5.25 -12.79
N SER A 50 0.42 -6.35 -12.20
CA SER A 50 1.24 -6.32 -10.99
C SER A 50 1.99 -7.64 -10.79
N THR A 51 3.31 -7.57 -10.72
CA THR A 51 4.16 -8.73 -10.41
C THR A 51 4.19 -8.98 -8.90
N ARG A 52 4.56 -7.96 -8.12
CA ARG A 52 4.74 -8.06 -6.65
C ARG A 52 3.45 -8.45 -5.92
N THR A 53 2.35 -7.76 -6.21
CA THR A 53 1.05 -8.06 -5.59
C THR A 53 0.57 -9.46 -5.93
N ARG A 54 0.73 -9.87 -7.21
CA ARG A 54 0.35 -11.21 -7.63
C ARG A 54 1.16 -12.28 -6.90
N VAL A 55 2.50 -12.17 -6.93
CA VAL A 55 3.38 -13.16 -6.30
C VAL A 55 3.13 -13.24 -4.79
N SER A 56 3.06 -12.10 -4.10
CA SER A 56 2.90 -12.09 -2.63
C SER A 56 1.56 -12.65 -2.17
N PHE A 57 0.45 -12.35 -2.84
CA PHE A 57 -0.84 -12.95 -2.52
C PHE A 57 -0.91 -14.43 -2.90
N GLU A 58 -0.44 -14.80 -4.09
CA GLU A 58 -0.48 -16.20 -4.54
C GLU A 58 0.34 -17.11 -3.62
N VAL A 59 1.56 -16.69 -3.27
CA VAL A 59 2.41 -17.42 -2.31
C VAL A 59 1.77 -17.41 -0.93
N GLY A 60 1.28 -16.26 -0.45
CA GLY A 60 0.64 -16.13 0.85
C GLY A 60 -0.58 -17.02 1.03
N ILE A 61 -1.49 -17.07 0.06
CA ILE A 61 -2.67 -17.94 0.08
C ILE A 61 -2.25 -19.40 0.18
N ARG A 62 -1.26 -19.83 -0.62
CA ARG A 62 -0.75 -21.21 -0.62
C ARG A 62 -0.07 -21.56 0.70
N GLU A 63 0.75 -20.66 1.26
CA GLU A 63 1.39 -20.85 2.55
C GLU A 63 0.38 -20.95 3.70
N LEU A 64 -0.76 -20.26 3.62
CA LEU A 64 -1.87 -20.36 4.55
C LEU A 64 -2.79 -21.59 4.32
N GLY A 65 -2.46 -22.46 3.37
CA GLY A 65 -3.19 -23.71 3.07
C GLY A 65 -4.30 -23.56 2.03
N GLY A 66 -4.53 -22.36 1.49
CA GLY A 66 -5.56 -22.09 0.50
C GLY A 66 -5.14 -22.40 -0.94
N SER A 67 -6.12 -22.38 -1.82
CA SER A 67 -5.96 -22.40 -3.28
C SER A 67 -6.23 -21.02 -3.86
N VAL A 68 -5.57 -20.67 -4.97
CA VAL A 68 -5.73 -19.38 -5.62
C VAL A 68 -6.23 -19.54 -7.04
N MET A 69 -7.15 -18.68 -7.44
CA MET A 69 -7.64 -18.53 -8.81
C MET A 69 -7.31 -17.13 -9.29
N PHE A 70 -6.42 -17.01 -10.27
CA PHE A 70 -6.09 -15.73 -10.88
C PHE A 70 -7.03 -15.43 -12.04
N LEU A 71 -7.73 -14.30 -11.96
CA LEU A 71 -8.71 -13.84 -12.93
C LEU A 71 -8.25 -12.49 -13.50
N ASN A 72 -7.84 -12.50 -14.77
CA ASN A 72 -7.54 -11.28 -15.49
C ASN A 72 -8.84 -10.71 -16.08
N SER A 73 -9.09 -9.41 -15.91
CA SER A 73 -10.31 -8.78 -16.44
C SER A 73 -10.49 -8.96 -17.95
N ASN A 74 -9.39 -9.05 -18.71
CA ASN A 74 -9.44 -9.30 -20.15
C ASN A 74 -10.02 -10.68 -20.51
N ASP A 75 -9.94 -11.64 -19.58
CA ASP A 75 -10.43 -13.00 -19.73
C ASP A 75 -11.82 -13.20 -19.08
N MET A 76 -12.34 -12.16 -18.40
CA MET A 76 -13.61 -12.16 -17.69
C MET A 76 -14.70 -11.40 -18.45
N GLN A 77 -15.96 -11.63 -18.08
CA GLN A 77 -17.09 -10.87 -18.60
C GLN A 77 -17.12 -9.42 -18.10
N LEU A 78 -16.46 -9.10 -16.96
CA LEU A 78 -16.25 -7.73 -16.48
C LEU A 78 -15.64 -6.84 -17.57
N GLY A 79 -14.62 -7.31 -18.28
CA GLY A 79 -14.02 -6.61 -19.41
C GLY A 79 -14.93 -6.48 -20.64
N ARG A 80 -16.11 -7.08 -20.60
CA ARG A 80 -17.12 -7.08 -21.68
C ARG A 80 -18.44 -6.42 -21.26
N GLY A 81 -18.47 -5.72 -20.12
CA GLY A 81 -19.61 -4.93 -19.64
C GLY A 81 -20.56 -5.65 -18.69
N GLU A 82 -20.17 -6.80 -18.10
CA GLU A 82 -20.93 -7.38 -16.98
C GLU A 82 -20.81 -6.46 -15.75
N PRO A 83 -21.93 -6.11 -15.07
CA PRO A 83 -21.86 -5.32 -13.85
C PRO A 83 -21.06 -6.03 -12.73
N ILE A 84 -20.28 -5.28 -11.96
CA ILE A 84 -19.47 -5.82 -10.87
C ILE A 84 -20.29 -6.62 -9.87
N LYS A 85 -21.49 -6.14 -9.50
CA LYS A 85 -22.42 -6.81 -8.58
C LYS A 85 -22.84 -8.20 -9.05
N ASP A 86 -22.93 -8.45 -10.37
CA ASP A 86 -23.32 -9.76 -10.88
C ASP A 86 -22.15 -10.74 -10.80
N THR A 87 -20.94 -10.32 -11.19
CA THR A 87 -19.71 -11.08 -10.95
C THR A 87 -19.52 -11.35 -9.44
N ALA A 88 -19.75 -10.36 -8.57
CA ALA A 88 -19.64 -10.50 -7.12
C ALA A 88 -20.61 -11.58 -6.57
N ARG A 89 -21.88 -11.56 -7.00
CA ARG A 89 -22.87 -12.56 -6.59
C ARG A 89 -22.54 -13.97 -7.04
N VAL A 90 -21.95 -14.11 -8.23
CA VAL A 90 -21.51 -15.41 -8.76
C VAL A 90 -20.30 -15.92 -7.97
N LEU A 91 -19.25 -15.12 -7.87
CA LEU A 91 -18.01 -15.51 -7.20
C LEU A 91 -18.24 -15.76 -5.70
N GLY A 92 -19.06 -14.95 -5.03
CA GLY A 92 -19.41 -15.13 -3.63
C GLY A 92 -20.09 -16.47 -3.29
N ARG A 93 -20.59 -17.20 -4.29
CA ARG A 93 -21.14 -18.56 -4.13
C ARG A 93 -20.16 -19.68 -4.46
N MET A 94 -18.96 -19.32 -4.95
CA MET A 94 -18.00 -20.31 -5.47
C MET A 94 -16.66 -20.24 -4.75
N VAL A 95 -16.24 -19.05 -4.28
CA VAL A 95 -14.94 -18.84 -3.62
C VAL A 95 -15.13 -18.31 -2.21
N HIS A 96 -14.06 -18.29 -1.42
CA HIS A 96 -14.08 -17.99 0.01
C HIS A 96 -13.54 -16.61 0.34
N GLY A 97 -12.92 -15.94 -0.60
CA GLY A 97 -12.41 -14.58 -0.47
C GLY A 97 -11.95 -14.02 -1.81
N ALA A 98 -11.81 -12.70 -1.88
CA ALA A 98 -11.38 -12.00 -3.09
C ALA A 98 -10.29 -10.98 -2.80
N VAL A 99 -9.32 -10.90 -3.71
CA VAL A 99 -8.25 -9.89 -3.77
C VAL A 99 -8.43 -9.12 -5.06
N ILE A 100 -8.72 -7.82 -4.97
CA ILE A 100 -9.08 -7.00 -6.14
C ILE A 100 -8.06 -5.90 -6.34
N ARG A 101 -7.54 -5.79 -7.56
CA ARG A 101 -6.69 -4.69 -8.01
C ARG A 101 -7.30 -4.06 -9.26
N THR A 102 -7.82 -2.86 -9.11
CA THR A 102 -8.60 -2.16 -10.14
C THR A 102 -8.29 -0.66 -10.17
N TYR A 103 -9.06 0.09 -10.92
CA TYR A 103 -8.97 1.55 -10.98
C TYR A 103 -9.87 2.20 -9.92
N ALA A 104 -11.17 2.04 -10.02
CA ALA A 104 -12.13 2.72 -9.16
C ALA A 104 -12.27 2.04 -7.79
N GLN A 105 -12.28 2.84 -6.73
CA GLN A 105 -12.57 2.38 -5.37
C GLN A 105 -13.98 1.78 -5.26
N SER A 106 -14.95 2.39 -5.98
CA SER A 106 -16.33 1.90 -6.04
C SER A 106 -16.44 0.45 -6.53
N ASP A 107 -15.54 -0.01 -7.40
CA ASP A 107 -15.54 -1.40 -7.90
C ASP A 107 -15.32 -2.40 -6.75
N VAL A 108 -14.38 -2.06 -5.86
CA VAL A 108 -14.03 -2.91 -4.71
C VAL A 108 -15.13 -2.87 -3.67
N GLU A 109 -15.70 -1.69 -3.43
CA GLU A 109 -16.80 -1.49 -2.49
C GLU A 109 -18.08 -2.20 -2.96
N GLU A 110 -18.46 -2.06 -4.24
CA GLU A 110 -19.61 -2.78 -4.83
C GLU A 110 -19.40 -4.29 -4.79
N PHE A 111 -18.18 -4.78 -5.12
CA PHE A 111 -17.89 -6.21 -5.01
C PHE A 111 -18.06 -6.72 -3.57
N ALA A 112 -17.52 -6.01 -2.59
CA ALA A 112 -17.62 -6.37 -1.17
C ALA A 112 -19.09 -6.42 -0.71
N GLU A 113 -19.91 -5.43 -1.12
CA GLU A 113 -21.33 -5.35 -0.78
C GLU A 113 -22.12 -6.56 -1.27
N TYR A 114 -21.88 -6.98 -2.53
CA TYR A 114 -22.72 -8.00 -3.17
C TYR A 114 -22.16 -9.42 -3.12
N SER A 115 -20.87 -9.60 -2.80
CA SER A 115 -20.23 -10.93 -2.82
C SER A 115 -20.53 -11.79 -1.59
N GLY A 116 -20.69 -11.16 -0.41
CA GLY A 116 -20.85 -11.88 0.85
C GLY A 116 -19.61 -12.67 1.29
N ILE A 117 -18.42 -12.33 0.77
CA ILE A 117 -17.13 -12.94 1.13
C ILE A 117 -16.10 -11.87 1.51
N PRO A 118 -15.08 -12.19 2.33
CA PRO A 118 -13.97 -11.28 2.61
C PRO A 118 -13.35 -10.73 1.33
N THR A 119 -13.21 -9.40 1.27
CA THR A 119 -12.68 -8.70 0.11
C THR A 119 -11.51 -7.81 0.52
N ILE A 120 -10.43 -7.87 -0.25
CA ILE A 120 -9.20 -7.09 -0.04
C ILE A 120 -8.98 -6.17 -1.24
N ASN A 121 -8.86 -4.87 -0.96
CA ASN A 121 -8.31 -3.91 -1.90
C ASN A 121 -6.79 -4.10 -2.01
N ALA A 122 -6.33 -4.66 -3.12
CA ALA A 122 -4.91 -4.82 -3.39
C ALA A 122 -4.27 -3.57 -4.03
N LEU A 123 -5.06 -2.69 -4.59
CA LEU A 123 -4.81 -1.32 -5.03
C LEU A 123 -6.01 -0.80 -5.83
N THR A 124 -6.39 0.44 -5.56
CA THR A 124 -7.22 1.29 -6.42
C THR A 124 -6.49 2.60 -6.72
N ASP A 125 -7.11 3.51 -7.49
CA ASP A 125 -6.56 4.86 -7.68
C ASP A 125 -6.67 5.73 -6.42
N ASP A 126 -7.57 5.38 -5.50
CA ASP A 126 -7.80 6.12 -4.27
C ASP A 126 -6.90 5.64 -3.12
N GLU A 127 -6.70 4.31 -2.97
CA GLU A 127 -5.93 3.78 -1.84
C GLU A 127 -5.12 2.51 -2.18
N HIS A 128 -4.04 2.32 -1.42
CA HIS A 128 -3.22 1.10 -1.42
C HIS A 128 -3.02 0.54 0.01
N PRO A 129 -4.08 0.07 0.68
CA PRO A 129 -4.04 -0.28 2.10
C PRO A 129 -3.01 -1.37 2.44
N CYS A 130 -2.89 -2.38 1.59
CA CYS A 130 -1.91 -3.46 1.78
C CYS A 130 -0.46 -2.96 1.74
N GLN A 131 -0.17 -1.91 0.97
CA GLN A 131 1.16 -1.32 0.91
C GLN A 131 1.48 -0.61 2.21
N ILE A 132 0.62 0.30 2.66
CA ILE A 132 0.92 1.12 3.83
C ILE A 132 1.01 0.28 5.12
N LEU A 133 0.14 -0.71 5.30
CA LEU A 133 0.28 -1.66 6.42
C LEU A 133 1.63 -2.40 6.36
N THR A 134 2.12 -2.72 5.17
CA THR A 134 3.44 -3.35 5.00
C THR A 134 4.58 -2.39 5.30
N ASP A 135 4.45 -1.13 4.90
CA ASP A 135 5.47 -0.11 5.11
C ASP A 135 5.63 0.21 6.60
N ILE A 136 4.50 0.31 7.32
CA ILE A 136 4.49 0.45 8.78
C ILE A 136 5.13 -0.76 9.43
N PHE A 137 4.76 -1.98 9.04
CA PHE A 137 5.39 -3.20 9.54
C PHE A 137 6.91 -3.20 9.32
N THR A 138 7.37 -2.80 8.14
CA THR A 138 8.80 -2.72 7.82
C THR A 138 9.52 -1.68 8.66
N PHE A 139 8.88 -0.53 8.87
CA PHE A 139 9.41 0.49 9.77
C PHE A 139 9.53 -0.03 11.20
N GLU A 140 8.48 -0.62 11.74
CA GLU A 140 8.44 -1.11 13.12
C GLU A 140 9.41 -2.27 13.37
N GLU A 141 9.62 -3.13 12.36
CA GLU A 141 10.63 -4.20 12.43
C GLU A 141 12.05 -3.61 12.57
N ALA A 142 12.34 -2.49 11.94
CA ALA A 142 13.66 -1.86 11.93
C ALA A 142 13.87 -0.84 13.06
N ARG A 143 12.81 -0.15 13.52
CA ARG A 143 12.90 1.05 14.38
C ARG A 143 11.94 1.04 15.57
N GLY A 144 11.14 -0.01 15.75
CA GLY A 144 10.08 -0.06 16.76
C GLY A 144 8.86 0.78 16.39
N PRO A 145 7.91 0.97 17.31
CA PRO A 145 6.61 1.58 17.03
C PRO A 145 6.69 2.90 16.27
N ILE A 146 5.79 3.06 15.27
CA ILE A 146 5.75 4.25 14.41
C ILE A 146 5.13 5.47 15.10
N GLY A 147 4.33 5.27 16.14
CA GLY A 147 3.72 6.35 16.90
C GLY A 147 4.73 7.41 17.34
N SER A 148 4.39 8.70 17.23
CA SER A 148 5.26 9.84 17.52
C SER A 148 6.52 9.97 16.64
N LYS A 149 6.62 9.25 15.53
CA LYS A 149 7.70 9.38 14.54
C LYS A 149 7.33 10.39 13.46
N VAL A 150 8.36 10.81 12.72
CA VAL A 150 8.21 11.71 11.57
C VAL A 150 8.40 10.92 10.29
N VAL A 151 7.33 10.80 9.52
CA VAL A 151 7.31 10.20 8.17
C VAL A 151 7.21 11.32 7.15
N THR A 152 8.12 11.38 6.20
CA THR A 152 8.07 12.36 5.11
C THR A 152 7.84 11.66 3.78
N TYR A 153 6.75 11.99 3.10
CA TYR A 153 6.49 11.60 1.72
C TYR A 153 6.97 12.70 0.77
N VAL A 154 7.69 12.32 -0.29
CA VAL A 154 8.26 13.25 -1.27
C VAL A 154 7.80 12.86 -2.67
N GLY A 155 7.15 13.78 -3.39
CA GLY A 155 6.71 13.55 -4.77
C GLY A 155 5.24 13.92 -5.01
N ASP A 156 4.50 13.10 -5.76
CA ASP A 156 3.05 13.30 -5.96
C ASP A 156 2.26 12.92 -4.71
N GLY A 157 1.90 13.91 -3.92
CA GLY A 157 1.15 13.73 -2.67
C GLY A 157 -0.35 13.49 -2.84
N ALA A 158 -0.89 13.54 -4.06
CA ALA A 158 -2.31 13.39 -4.32
C ALA A 158 -2.69 11.99 -4.86
N CYS A 159 -1.71 11.09 -5.02
CA CYS A 159 -1.99 9.72 -5.47
C CYS A 159 -2.34 8.77 -4.31
N ASN A 160 -2.69 7.54 -4.64
CA ASN A 160 -3.21 6.55 -3.67
C ASN A 160 -2.27 6.21 -2.51
N VAL A 161 -0.96 6.18 -2.72
CA VAL A 161 0.02 5.84 -1.68
C VAL A 161 0.06 6.92 -0.59
N PRO A 162 0.31 8.22 -0.88
CA PRO A 162 0.29 9.24 0.15
C PRO A 162 -1.10 9.44 0.77
N LEU A 163 -2.20 9.26 0.02
CA LEU A 163 -3.54 9.32 0.61
C LEU A 163 -3.75 8.19 1.63
N SER A 164 -3.26 6.99 1.37
CA SER A 164 -3.28 5.91 2.36
C SER A 164 -2.38 6.21 3.56
N TRP A 165 -1.23 6.90 3.37
CA TRP A 165 -0.39 7.39 4.47
C TRP A 165 -1.12 8.42 5.34
N VAL A 166 -1.92 9.31 4.75
CA VAL A 166 -2.77 10.29 5.45
C VAL A 166 -3.70 9.59 6.46
N HIS A 167 -4.39 8.54 6.03
CA HIS A 167 -5.30 7.79 6.90
C HIS A 167 -4.56 7.00 7.98
N ALA A 168 -3.40 6.42 7.66
CA ALA A 168 -2.58 5.71 8.63
C ALA A 168 -2.00 6.64 9.70
N ALA A 169 -1.55 7.85 9.32
CA ALA A 169 -1.02 8.84 10.25
C ALA A 169 -2.05 9.27 11.29
N ALA A 170 -3.28 9.48 10.86
CA ALA A 170 -4.39 9.82 11.75
C ALA A 170 -4.77 8.67 12.71
N ALA A 171 -4.66 7.41 12.25
CA ALA A 171 -5.04 6.24 13.04
C ALA A 171 -3.97 5.81 14.05
N LEU A 172 -2.67 6.02 13.75
CA LEU A 172 -1.53 5.55 14.54
C LEU A 172 -0.74 6.68 15.24
N ASP A 173 -1.21 7.93 15.16
CA ASP A 173 -0.68 9.10 15.85
C ASP A 173 0.82 9.35 15.61
N PHE A 174 1.21 9.41 14.33
CA PHE A 174 2.54 9.86 13.91
C PHE A 174 2.46 11.13 13.06
N GLU A 175 3.57 11.87 12.97
CA GLU A 175 3.65 13.06 12.12
C GLU A 175 3.90 12.67 10.66
N LEU A 176 3.00 13.10 9.77
CA LEU A 176 3.18 12.95 8.32
C LEU A 176 3.45 14.30 7.67
N ARG A 177 4.57 14.41 6.98
CA ARG A 177 4.90 15.56 6.14
C ARG A 177 4.85 15.14 4.68
N ILE A 178 4.15 15.91 3.85
CA ILE A 178 4.04 15.68 2.41
C ILE A 178 4.72 16.84 1.69
N ALA A 179 5.89 16.56 1.08
CA ALA A 179 6.61 17.50 0.24
C ALA A 179 6.20 17.29 -1.22
N ALA A 180 5.40 18.22 -1.76
CA ALA A 180 4.87 18.16 -3.10
C ALA A 180 4.58 19.56 -3.65
N PRO A 181 4.65 19.81 -4.97
CA PRO A 181 4.10 21.02 -5.58
C PRO A 181 2.64 21.22 -5.17
N ALA A 182 2.17 22.46 -5.07
CA ALA A 182 0.82 22.78 -4.58
C ALA A 182 -0.29 22.00 -5.29
N GLU A 183 -0.17 21.79 -6.59
CA GLU A 183 -1.13 21.05 -7.41
C GLU A 183 -1.11 19.52 -7.21
N PHE A 184 -0.04 18.99 -6.60
CA PHE A 184 0.12 17.58 -6.24
C PHE A 184 -0.02 17.33 -4.74
N GLN A 185 -0.57 18.26 -3.98
CA GLN A 185 -0.87 18.06 -2.56
C GLN A 185 -2.27 17.46 -2.39
N PRO A 186 -2.51 16.68 -1.33
CA PRO A 186 -3.86 16.23 -0.99
C PRO A 186 -4.81 17.41 -0.81
N SER A 187 -6.08 17.23 -1.15
CA SER A 187 -7.08 18.28 -0.99
C SER A 187 -7.26 18.67 0.49
N ALA A 188 -7.58 19.94 0.74
CA ALA A 188 -7.89 20.42 2.09
C ALA A 188 -9.08 19.66 2.72
N GLU A 189 -10.03 19.19 1.90
CA GLU A 189 -11.15 18.35 2.34
C GLU A 189 -10.65 16.99 2.85
N THR A 190 -9.77 16.33 2.10
CA THR A 190 -9.17 15.04 2.48
C THR A 190 -8.41 15.17 3.80
N LEU A 191 -7.58 16.20 3.95
CA LEU A 191 -6.80 16.44 5.17
C LEU A 191 -7.70 16.74 6.36
N ALA A 192 -8.72 17.57 6.19
CA ALA A 192 -9.67 17.91 7.25
C ALA A 192 -10.49 16.69 7.70
N LYS A 193 -10.86 15.80 6.75
CA LYS A 193 -11.61 14.58 7.04
C LYS A 193 -10.75 13.54 7.76
N ALA A 194 -9.49 13.39 7.38
CA ALA A 194 -8.59 12.44 8.01
C ALA A 194 -8.21 12.88 9.44
N GLY A 195 -7.97 14.17 9.65
CA GLY A 195 -7.41 14.67 10.90
C GLY A 195 -5.95 14.27 11.09
N GLY A 196 -5.49 14.22 12.34
CA GLY A 196 -4.10 13.83 12.64
C GLY A 196 -3.09 14.97 12.48
N ASN A 197 -1.81 14.64 12.66
CA ASN A 197 -0.69 15.58 12.54
C ASN A 197 -0.09 15.49 11.13
N ILE A 198 -0.71 16.19 10.17
CA ILE A 198 -0.36 16.13 8.75
C ILE A 198 -0.02 17.53 8.25
N THR A 199 1.14 17.68 7.61
CA THR A 199 1.61 18.95 7.03
C THR A 199 1.95 18.75 5.57
N CYS A 200 1.47 19.65 4.70
CA CYS A 200 1.85 19.71 3.28
C CYS A 200 2.70 20.96 3.04
N THR A 201 3.76 20.81 2.25
CA THR A 201 4.68 21.91 1.93
C THR A 201 5.31 21.71 0.55
N GLU A 202 5.71 22.81 -0.08
CA GLU A 202 6.55 22.78 -1.28
C GLU A 202 8.05 22.76 -0.93
N ASP A 203 8.41 23.04 0.33
CA ASP A 203 9.79 23.04 0.82
C ASP A 203 10.19 21.61 1.24
N ILE A 204 10.86 20.93 0.29
CA ILE A 204 11.34 19.57 0.48
C ILE A 204 12.36 19.45 1.62
N GLN A 205 13.20 20.48 1.83
CA GLN A 205 14.24 20.45 2.85
C GLN A 205 13.62 20.50 4.25
N SER A 206 12.69 21.42 4.46
CA SER A 206 11.98 21.51 5.74
C SER A 206 11.16 20.28 6.04
N ALA A 207 10.58 19.63 5.03
CA ALA A 207 9.82 18.41 5.22
C ALA A 207 10.68 17.21 5.64
N VAL A 208 11.90 17.10 5.10
CA VAL A 208 12.81 16.00 5.39
C VAL A 208 13.64 16.22 6.67
N ASP A 209 13.73 17.47 7.16
CA ASP A 209 14.50 17.77 8.36
C ASP A 209 14.08 16.91 9.56
N GLN A 210 15.06 16.16 10.13
CA GLN A 210 14.85 15.25 11.26
C GLN A 210 13.79 14.16 11.04
N ALA A 211 13.46 13.79 9.79
CA ALA A 211 12.56 12.68 9.51
C ALA A 211 13.14 11.32 9.97
N ASP A 212 12.29 10.45 10.50
CA ASP A 212 12.62 9.05 10.83
C ASP A 212 12.54 8.15 9.58
N MET A 213 11.70 8.54 8.62
CA MET A 213 11.54 7.85 7.34
C MET A 213 11.26 8.84 6.22
N VAL A 214 11.89 8.62 5.07
CA VAL A 214 11.60 9.34 3.82
C VAL A 214 11.05 8.34 2.80
N TYR A 215 9.88 8.64 2.26
CA TYR A 215 9.14 7.78 1.34
C TYR A 215 8.93 8.47 0.00
N THR A 216 9.02 7.72 -1.09
CA THR A 216 8.61 8.21 -2.41
C THR A 216 7.96 7.10 -3.25
N ASP A 217 7.29 7.49 -4.31
CA ASP A 217 6.72 6.63 -5.34
C ASP A 217 6.96 7.26 -6.72
N VAL A 218 6.67 6.50 -7.76
CA VAL A 218 6.81 6.95 -9.16
C VAL A 218 6.05 8.25 -9.39
N TRP A 219 6.66 9.18 -10.13
CA TRP A 219 6.01 10.45 -10.48
C TRP A 219 4.93 10.33 -11.54
N VAL A 220 4.98 9.25 -12.33
CA VAL A 220 3.97 8.93 -13.36
C VAL A 220 3.41 7.56 -13.04
N SER A 221 2.20 7.55 -12.48
CA SER A 221 1.50 6.32 -12.15
C SER A 221 0.89 5.66 -13.40
N MET A 222 0.58 4.37 -13.30
CA MET A 222 -0.08 3.62 -14.38
C MET A 222 -1.42 4.26 -14.75
N GLY A 223 -1.59 4.57 -16.04
CA GLY A 223 -2.76 5.26 -16.58
C GLY A 223 -2.58 6.77 -16.73
N MET A 224 -1.46 7.34 -16.29
CA MET A 224 -1.14 8.78 -16.39
C MET A 224 -0.05 9.06 -17.45
N GLU A 225 0.20 8.13 -18.35
CA GLU A 225 1.28 8.23 -19.35
C GLU A 225 1.10 9.43 -20.30
N ALA A 226 -0.13 9.86 -20.52
CA ALA A 226 -0.43 11.04 -21.34
C ALA A 226 0.04 12.38 -20.71
N GLU A 227 0.20 12.41 -19.39
CA GLU A 227 0.64 13.58 -18.61
C GLU A 227 2.12 13.49 -18.22
N ALA A 228 2.84 12.46 -18.68
CA ALA A 228 4.17 12.10 -18.18
C ALA A 228 5.18 13.27 -18.27
N GLU A 229 5.20 13.98 -19.40
CA GLU A 229 6.17 15.06 -19.66
C GLU A 229 5.97 16.24 -18.69
N ASP A 230 4.73 16.67 -18.51
CA ASP A 230 4.35 17.77 -17.60
C ASP A 230 4.65 17.39 -16.13
N ARG A 231 4.26 16.18 -15.70
CA ARG A 231 4.49 15.68 -14.37
C ARG A 231 5.99 15.57 -14.04
N LEU A 232 6.79 15.02 -14.95
CA LEU A 232 8.24 14.93 -14.79
C LEU A 232 8.90 16.31 -14.65
N ALA A 233 8.46 17.30 -15.41
CA ALA A 233 8.98 18.66 -15.32
C ALA A 233 8.65 19.32 -13.96
N LYS A 234 7.42 19.17 -13.48
CA LYS A 234 6.95 19.76 -12.21
C LYS A 234 7.57 19.08 -10.98
N LEU A 235 7.78 17.78 -11.02
CA LEU A 235 8.30 16.99 -9.91
C LEU A 235 9.84 16.89 -9.88
N ALA A 236 10.55 17.42 -10.89
CA ALA A 236 12.02 17.29 -11.01
C ALA A 236 12.81 17.76 -9.77
N GLY A 237 12.26 18.71 -9.00
CA GLY A 237 12.87 19.19 -7.74
C GLY A 237 12.61 18.28 -6.52
N TYR A 238 11.82 17.24 -6.64
CA TYR A 238 11.38 16.36 -5.53
C TYR A 238 12.05 14.99 -5.56
N GLN A 239 13.30 14.93 -6.03
CA GLN A 239 14.09 13.71 -6.03
C GLN A 239 14.69 13.45 -4.65
N ILE A 240 14.58 12.21 -4.18
CA ILE A 240 15.35 11.74 -3.03
C ILE A 240 16.77 11.42 -3.48
N ASN A 241 17.75 12.06 -2.84
CA ASN A 241 19.18 11.88 -3.10
C ASN A 241 19.99 12.01 -1.80
N ALA A 242 21.28 11.70 -1.86
CA ALA A 242 22.15 11.70 -0.70
C ALA A 242 22.29 13.08 -0.01
N GLU A 243 22.14 14.19 -0.75
CA GLU A 243 22.18 15.54 -0.18
C GLU A 243 20.93 15.79 0.67
N LEU A 244 19.76 15.46 0.15
CA LEU A 244 18.49 15.57 0.87
C LEU A 244 18.48 14.68 2.12
N MET A 245 18.98 13.45 2.02
CA MET A 245 19.01 12.50 3.13
C MET A 245 19.92 12.93 4.29
N ARG A 246 20.86 13.88 4.09
CA ARG A 246 21.65 14.45 5.20
C ARG A 246 20.83 15.29 6.17
N LEU A 247 19.65 15.75 5.77
CA LEU A 247 18.74 16.52 6.61
C LEU A 247 17.88 15.61 7.50
N ALA A 248 17.62 14.39 7.07
CA ALA A 248 16.92 13.39 7.87
C ALA A 248 17.80 12.91 9.04
N LYS A 249 17.20 12.16 9.97
CA LYS A 249 17.97 11.52 11.03
C LYS A 249 19.03 10.58 10.44
N PRO A 250 20.19 10.42 11.12
CA PRO A 250 21.28 9.58 10.58
C PRO A 250 20.90 8.12 10.31
N ASP A 251 19.88 7.63 10.99
CA ASP A 251 19.36 6.28 10.86
C ASP A 251 17.98 6.23 10.17
N ALA A 252 17.59 7.32 9.49
CA ALA A 252 16.33 7.39 8.76
C ALA A 252 16.26 6.31 7.68
N LEU A 253 15.07 5.71 7.55
CA LEU A 253 14.81 4.73 6.51
C LEU A 253 14.40 5.44 5.21
N VAL A 254 14.84 4.91 4.06
CA VAL A 254 14.26 5.25 2.76
C VAL A 254 13.43 4.09 2.28
N MET A 255 12.18 4.37 1.91
CA MET A 255 11.23 3.37 1.41
C MET A 255 10.65 3.76 0.06
N HIS A 256 10.31 2.74 -0.73
CA HIS A 256 9.70 2.86 -2.05
C HIS A 256 8.84 1.63 -2.36
N CYS A 257 7.59 1.81 -2.74
CA CYS A 257 6.68 0.69 -3.03
C CYS A 257 7.05 -0.14 -4.27
N LEU A 258 7.97 0.36 -5.10
CA LEU A 258 8.42 -0.23 -6.35
C LEU A 258 7.29 -0.40 -7.42
N PRO A 259 7.62 -0.26 -8.73
CA PRO A 259 8.97 -0.10 -9.31
C PRO A 259 9.54 1.29 -9.07
N ALA A 260 10.87 1.45 -9.01
CA ALA A 260 11.54 2.74 -8.92
C ALA A 260 12.15 3.13 -10.28
N TYR A 261 12.00 4.40 -10.67
CA TYR A 261 12.67 4.97 -11.83
C TYR A 261 13.88 5.77 -11.38
N ARG A 262 15.00 5.09 -11.23
CA ARG A 262 16.28 5.67 -10.80
C ARG A 262 16.70 6.83 -11.71
N GLY A 263 17.11 7.93 -11.06
CA GLY A 263 17.36 9.18 -11.75
C GLY A 263 16.15 10.11 -11.89
N LYS A 264 14.95 9.64 -11.46
CA LYS A 264 13.73 10.45 -11.35
C LYS A 264 13.41 10.72 -9.88
N GLU A 265 12.45 10.02 -9.29
CA GLU A 265 12.01 10.19 -7.89
C GLU A 265 13.07 9.84 -6.85
N ILE A 266 14.03 9.00 -7.21
CA ILE A 266 15.18 8.63 -6.39
C ILE A 266 16.41 8.46 -7.28
N ASP A 267 17.60 8.90 -6.82
CA ASP A 267 18.84 8.65 -7.55
C ASP A 267 19.37 7.23 -7.34
N GLU A 268 20.29 6.81 -8.22
CA GLU A 268 20.86 5.47 -8.20
C GLU A 268 21.60 5.17 -6.89
N ASP A 269 22.44 6.11 -6.45
CA ASP A 269 23.32 5.91 -5.30
C ASP A 269 22.51 5.81 -4.00
N THR A 270 21.49 6.64 -3.83
CA THR A 270 20.58 6.59 -2.68
C THR A 270 19.74 5.34 -2.69
N PHE A 271 19.23 4.94 -3.86
CA PHE A 271 18.49 3.69 -3.96
C PHE A 271 19.34 2.49 -3.53
N GLU A 272 20.57 2.37 -4.05
CA GLU A 272 21.47 1.26 -3.71
C GLU A 272 21.94 1.31 -2.25
N ALA A 273 22.16 2.49 -1.68
CA ALA A 273 22.47 2.64 -0.26
C ALA A 273 21.35 2.13 0.66
N HIS A 274 20.10 2.24 0.23
CA HIS A 274 18.91 1.81 0.97
C HIS A 274 18.24 0.55 0.40
N ALA A 275 18.86 -0.13 -0.55
CA ALA A 275 18.30 -1.29 -1.24
C ALA A 275 17.83 -2.39 -0.27
N ASN A 276 18.59 -2.63 0.82
CA ASN A 276 18.18 -3.62 1.81
C ASN A 276 16.83 -3.31 2.44
N THR A 277 16.57 -2.05 2.81
CA THR A 277 15.28 -1.62 3.36
C THR A 277 14.17 -1.76 2.33
N ILE A 278 14.41 -1.27 1.10
CA ILE A 278 13.42 -1.28 0.01
C ILE A 278 13.02 -2.73 -0.37
N PHE A 279 13.98 -3.65 -0.42
CA PHE A 279 13.67 -5.04 -0.75
C PHE A 279 13.10 -5.81 0.44
N THR A 280 13.47 -5.48 1.69
CA THR A 280 12.77 -6.00 2.88
C THR A 280 11.31 -5.54 2.92
N GLN A 281 11.03 -4.28 2.58
CA GLN A 281 9.67 -3.76 2.40
C GLN A 281 8.91 -4.57 1.35
N ALA A 282 9.52 -4.88 0.21
CA ALA A 282 8.89 -5.69 -0.83
C ALA A 282 8.61 -7.13 -0.37
N GLU A 283 9.53 -7.74 0.38
CA GLU A 283 9.34 -9.07 1.00
C GLU A 283 8.21 -9.04 2.03
N ASN A 284 8.18 -8.03 2.88
CA ASN A 284 7.19 -7.88 3.95
C ASN A 284 5.74 -7.82 3.44
N ARG A 285 5.53 -7.51 2.15
CA ARG A 285 4.22 -7.64 1.49
C ARG A 285 3.63 -9.03 1.67
N LEU A 286 4.45 -10.07 1.58
CA LEU A 286 4.01 -11.44 1.79
C LEU A 286 3.48 -11.65 3.20
N HIS A 287 4.22 -11.21 4.21
CA HIS A 287 3.88 -11.45 5.62
C HIS A 287 2.66 -10.64 6.06
N THR A 288 2.61 -9.37 5.69
CA THR A 288 1.48 -8.50 5.99
C THR A 288 0.20 -8.96 5.27
N GLN A 289 0.28 -9.39 4.02
CA GLN A 289 -0.89 -9.92 3.30
C GLN A 289 -1.39 -11.24 3.89
N LYS A 290 -0.49 -12.10 4.36
CA LYS A 290 -0.89 -13.30 5.14
C LYS A 290 -1.64 -12.90 6.42
N ALA A 291 -1.13 -11.89 7.14
CA ALA A 291 -1.78 -11.38 8.36
C ALA A 291 -3.16 -10.78 8.05
N ILE A 292 -3.30 -10.00 6.98
CA ILE A 292 -4.58 -9.45 6.54
C ILE A 292 -5.60 -10.57 6.26
N MET A 293 -5.21 -11.59 5.50
CA MET A 293 -6.09 -12.72 5.21
C MET A 293 -6.49 -13.50 6.47
N THR A 294 -5.57 -13.71 7.38
CA THR A 294 -5.85 -14.34 8.69
C THR A 294 -6.80 -13.48 9.52
N TRP A 295 -6.59 -12.18 9.58
CA TRP A 295 -7.46 -11.23 10.30
C TRP A 295 -8.90 -11.20 9.73
N LEU A 296 -9.05 -11.37 8.42
CA LEU A 296 -10.36 -11.38 7.76
C LEU A 296 -11.13 -12.68 7.99
N THR A 297 -10.45 -13.80 8.25
CA THR A 297 -11.05 -15.14 8.41
C THR A 297 -11.20 -15.56 9.86
N GLY A 298 -10.58 -14.87 10.79
CA GLY A 298 -10.75 -15.04 12.26
C GLY A 298 -11.83 -14.12 12.77
#